data_066c1b31858631a973016a1e56791a7b
#
_entry.id   066c1b31858631a973016a1e56791a7b
#
_cell.length_a   1.000
_cell.length_b   1.000
_cell.length_c   1.000
_cell.angle_alpha   90.00
_cell.angle_beta   90.00
_cell.angle_gamma   90.00
#
_symmetry.space_group_name_H-M   'P 1'
#
loop_
_entity.id
_entity.type
_entity.pdbx_description
1 polymer ?
#
loop_
_entity_poly.entity_id
_entity_poly.type
_entity_poly.pdbx_seq_one_letter_code
_entity_poly.pdbx_strand_id
1 'polypeptide(L)'
;MIIIHAVLKVNPERREQFLTESKALLAATHAEEGNLSYELYENAGEANSFIMIEQWRDSEAVSSHNTSAHFTAFSAKAGEFLAAPLDVKVFSAEQVK
;
A
#
# COMPACT_ATOMS: atom_id res chain seq x y z
N MET A 1 8.45 -8.23 -13.27
CA MET A 1 7.44 -7.91 -12.24
C MET A 1 7.32 -6.40 -12.04
N ILE A 2 6.28 -5.98 -11.39
CA ILE A 2 6.10 -4.58 -11.03
C ILE A 2 6.33 -4.44 -9.53
N ILE A 3 7.17 -3.48 -9.15
CA ILE A 3 7.39 -3.13 -7.74
C ILE A 3 6.79 -1.74 -7.52
N ILE A 4 6.05 -1.58 -6.44
CA ILE A 4 5.46 -0.28 -6.07
C ILE A 4 5.91 0.08 -4.66
N HIS A 5 6.35 1.32 -4.50
CA HIS A 5 6.62 1.94 -3.20
C HIS A 5 5.60 3.06 -3.00
N ALA A 6 4.77 2.94 -1.99
CA ALA A 6 3.78 3.96 -1.64
C ALA A 6 4.10 4.48 -0.24
N VAL A 7 4.53 5.73 -0.15
CA VAL A 7 4.86 6.37 1.13
C VAL A 7 3.61 7.07 1.67
N LEU A 8 3.26 6.74 2.92
CA LEU A 8 2.08 7.26 3.58
C LEU A 8 2.50 8.00 4.86
N LYS A 9 2.32 9.31 4.84
CA LYS A 9 2.52 10.13 6.05
C LYS A 9 1.19 10.19 6.78
N VAL A 10 1.14 9.63 7.99
CA VAL A 10 -0.10 9.43 8.74
C VAL A 10 -0.22 10.46 9.85
N ASN A 11 -1.41 11.03 9.99
CA ASN A 11 -1.73 11.91 11.08
C ASN A 11 -1.64 11.12 12.39
N PRO A 12 -0.81 11.53 13.38
CA PRO A 12 -0.64 10.78 14.63
C PRO A 12 -1.96 10.49 15.35
N GLU A 13 -2.92 11.41 15.26
CA GLU A 13 -4.24 11.26 15.88
C GLU A 13 -5.10 10.19 15.21
N ARG A 14 -4.74 9.78 14.00
CA ARG A 14 -5.45 8.78 13.20
C ARG A 14 -4.66 7.48 13.02
N ARG A 15 -3.58 7.33 13.74
CA ARG A 15 -2.70 6.16 13.64
C ARG A 15 -3.46 4.84 13.82
N GLU A 16 -4.30 4.74 14.84
CA GLU A 16 -5.05 3.50 15.12
C GLU A 16 -6.04 3.19 13.99
N GLN A 17 -6.74 4.19 13.47
CA GLN A 17 -7.64 4.03 12.35
C GLN A 17 -6.87 3.53 11.12
N PHE A 18 -5.74 4.17 10.82
CA PHE A 18 -4.89 3.78 9.70
C PHE A 18 -4.43 2.32 9.80
N LEU A 19 -3.94 1.91 10.97
CA LEU A 19 -3.46 0.54 11.17
C LEU A 19 -4.58 -0.48 11.02
N THR A 20 -5.77 -0.18 11.55
CA THR A 20 -6.94 -1.05 11.41
C THR A 20 -7.36 -1.22 9.95
N GLU A 21 -7.47 -0.11 9.22
CA GLU A 21 -7.84 -0.13 7.81
C GLU A 21 -6.76 -0.82 6.97
N SER A 22 -5.48 -0.60 7.31
CA SER A 22 -4.35 -1.23 6.60
C SER A 22 -4.34 -2.74 6.77
N LYS A 23 -4.65 -3.25 7.96
CA LYS A 23 -4.70 -4.70 8.19
C LYS A 23 -5.74 -5.38 7.32
N ALA A 24 -6.91 -4.76 7.17
CA ALA A 24 -7.96 -5.27 6.29
C ALA A 24 -7.52 -5.24 4.83
N LEU A 25 -6.86 -4.15 4.41
CA LEU A 25 -6.34 -4.03 3.06
C LEU A 25 -5.26 -5.08 2.76
N LEU A 26 -4.33 -5.28 3.69
CA LEU A 26 -3.28 -6.29 3.55
C LEU A 26 -3.87 -7.68 3.35
N ALA A 27 -4.83 -8.07 4.20
CA ALA A 27 -5.45 -9.40 4.14
C ALA A 27 -6.15 -9.63 2.79
N ALA A 28 -6.93 -8.66 2.33
CA ALA A 28 -7.64 -8.76 1.05
C ALA A 28 -6.69 -8.76 -0.14
N THR A 29 -5.63 -7.97 -0.08
CA THR A 29 -4.64 -7.87 -1.16
C THR A 29 -3.83 -9.17 -1.30
N HIS A 30 -3.47 -9.79 -0.17
CA HIS A 30 -2.73 -11.06 -0.19
C HIS A 30 -3.52 -12.16 -0.89
N ALA A 31 -4.84 -12.08 -0.94
CA ALA A 31 -5.70 -13.04 -1.63
C ALA A 31 -5.79 -12.79 -3.14
N GLU A 32 -5.28 -11.67 -3.65
CA GLU A 32 -5.29 -11.38 -5.08
C GLU A 32 -4.30 -12.27 -5.82
N GLU A 33 -4.76 -12.87 -6.92
CA GLU A 33 -3.97 -13.85 -7.67
C GLU A 33 -2.62 -13.33 -8.15
N GLY A 34 -2.58 -12.10 -8.62
CA GLY A 34 -1.35 -11.50 -9.17
C GLY A 34 -0.45 -10.85 -8.14
N ASN A 35 -0.82 -10.87 -6.86
CA ASN A 35 0.02 -10.28 -5.81
C ASN A 35 1.13 -11.23 -5.39
N LEU A 36 2.37 -10.76 -5.46
CA LEU A 36 3.55 -11.51 -5.03
C LEU A 36 3.96 -11.13 -3.61
N SER A 37 3.80 -9.86 -3.24
CA SER A 37 4.11 -9.36 -1.90
C SER A 37 3.40 -8.02 -1.69
N TYR A 38 2.94 -7.77 -0.47
CA TYR A 38 2.23 -6.54 -0.13
C TYR A 38 2.38 -6.31 1.37
N GLU A 39 3.38 -5.52 1.76
CA GLU A 39 3.75 -5.37 3.16
C GLU A 39 3.89 -3.91 3.55
N LEU A 40 3.45 -3.58 4.76
CA LEU A 40 3.51 -2.23 5.32
C LEU A 40 4.60 -2.16 6.36
N TYR A 41 5.47 -1.13 6.26
CA TYR A 41 6.55 -0.89 7.21
C TYR A 41 6.49 0.54 7.71
N GLU A 42 6.89 0.74 8.95
CA GLU A 42 7.06 2.08 9.51
C GLU A 42 8.53 2.47 9.47
N ASN A 43 8.82 3.72 9.12
CA ASN A 43 10.18 4.24 9.10
C ASN A 43 10.75 4.30 10.51
N ALA A 44 11.91 3.67 10.75
CA ALA A 44 12.54 3.63 12.06
C ALA A 44 12.97 5.01 12.56
N GLY A 45 13.28 5.93 11.64
CA GLY A 45 13.74 7.28 11.95
C GLY A 45 12.66 8.35 11.97
N GLU A 46 11.44 8.01 11.59
CA GLU A 46 10.34 8.97 11.50
C GLU A 46 9.01 8.31 11.86
N ALA A 47 8.52 8.59 13.05
CA ALA A 47 7.24 8.05 13.51
C ALA A 47 6.09 8.48 12.58
N ASN A 48 5.14 7.60 12.37
CA ASN A 48 3.95 7.81 11.54
C ASN A 48 4.25 8.02 10.04
N SER A 49 5.47 7.70 9.62
CA SER A 49 5.82 7.61 8.21
C SER A 49 5.92 6.14 7.84
N PHE A 50 5.05 5.70 6.94
CA PHE A 50 4.95 4.31 6.52
C PHE A 50 5.30 4.18 5.05
N ILE A 51 5.69 2.97 4.66
CA ILE A 51 5.83 2.63 3.25
C ILE A 51 5.14 1.28 3.01
N MET A 52 4.30 1.24 1.97
CA MET A 52 3.81 -0.01 1.43
C MET A 52 4.78 -0.46 0.36
N ILE A 53 5.36 -1.63 0.52
CA ILE A 53 6.26 -2.23 -0.49
C ILE A 53 5.48 -3.37 -1.14
N GLU A 54 5.28 -3.26 -2.45
CA GLU A 54 4.42 -4.15 -3.20
C GLU A 54 5.18 -4.78 -4.35
N GLN A 55 4.90 -6.05 -4.60
CA GLN A 55 5.40 -6.76 -5.77
C GLN A 55 4.22 -7.43 -6.48
N TRP A 56 4.14 -7.22 -7.78
CA TRP A 56 3.04 -7.71 -8.60
C TRP A 56 3.58 -8.49 -9.80
N ARG A 57 2.85 -9.51 -10.22
CA ARG A 57 3.24 -10.34 -11.35
C ARG A 57 3.40 -9.51 -12.63
N ASP A 58 2.46 -8.61 -12.89
CA ASP A 58 2.43 -7.77 -14.10
C ASP A 58 1.53 -6.56 -13.89
N SER A 59 1.42 -5.71 -14.92
CA SER A 59 0.60 -4.51 -14.85
C SER A 59 -0.90 -4.80 -14.84
N GLU A 60 -1.34 -5.95 -15.35
CA GLU A 60 -2.75 -6.34 -15.27
C GLU A 60 -3.15 -6.61 -13.82
N ALA A 61 -2.26 -7.26 -13.06
CA ALA A 61 -2.48 -7.49 -11.63
C ALA A 61 -2.59 -6.18 -10.85
N VAL A 62 -1.76 -5.19 -11.19
CA VAL A 62 -1.83 -3.86 -10.58
C VAL A 62 -3.17 -3.19 -10.91
N SER A 63 -3.60 -3.25 -12.17
CA SER A 63 -4.88 -2.67 -12.59
C SER A 63 -6.06 -3.32 -11.86
N SER A 64 -6.01 -4.63 -11.71
CA SER A 64 -7.02 -5.41 -10.99
C SER A 64 -7.09 -4.98 -9.52
N HIS A 65 -5.92 -4.78 -8.88
CA HIS A 65 -5.84 -4.28 -7.51
C HIS A 65 -6.44 -2.88 -7.38
N ASN A 66 -6.07 -1.97 -8.30
CA ASN A 66 -6.50 -0.58 -8.24
C ASN A 66 -8.02 -0.42 -8.38
N THR A 67 -8.70 -1.36 -9.00
CA THR A 67 -10.16 -1.35 -9.17
C THR A 67 -10.89 -2.26 -8.17
N SER A 68 -10.15 -2.94 -7.29
CA SER A 68 -10.75 -3.85 -6.31
C SER A 68 -11.58 -3.09 -5.27
N ALA A 69 -12.57 -3.79 -4.70
CA ALA A 69 -13.42 -3.20 -3.67
C ALA A 69 -12.62 -2.77 -2.44
N HIS A 70 -11.64 -3.59 -2.03
CA HIS A 70 -10.83 -3.29 -0.84
C HIS A 70 -9.91 -2.10 -1.05
N PHE A 71 -9.31 -1.96 -2.24
CA PHE A 71 -8.44 -0.82 -2.51
C PHE A 71 -9.24 0.48 -2.66
N THR A 72 -10.36 0.44 -3.37
CA THR A 72 -11.20 1.64 -3.55
C THR A 72 -11.81 2.09 -2.22
N ALA A 73 -12.18 1.18 -1.34
CA ALA A 73 -12.68 1.50 -0.01
C ALA A 73 -11.59 2.17 0.85
N PHE A 74 -10.37 1.64 0.82
CA PHE A 74 -9.24 2.22 1.52
C PHE A 74 -8.91 3.62 0.99
N SER A 75 -8.85 3.78 -0.33
CA SER A 75 -8.55 5.06 -0.98
C SER A 75 -9.61 6.12 -0.66
N ALA A 76 -10.87 5.74 -0.57
CA ALA A 76 -11.95 6.66 -0.21
C ALA A 76 -11.79 7.21 1.21
N LYS A 77 -11.16 6.47 2.11
CA LYS A 77 -10.92 6.87 3.50
C LYS A 77 -9.56 7.53 3.72
N ALA A 78 -8.69 7.49 2.72
CA ALA A 78 -7.30 7.95 2.88
C ALA A 78 -7.20 9.38 3.40
N GLY A 79 -8.07 10.27 2.95
CA GLY A 79 -8.09 11.68 3.40
C GLY A 79 -8.36 11.84 4.88
N GLU A 80 -8.95 10.84 5.55
CA GLU A 80 -9.24 10.90 6.98
C GLU A 80 -8.00 10.69 7.84
N PHE A 81 -7.01 9.95 7.35
CA PHE A 81 -5.82 9.62 8.15
C PHE A 81 -4.49 10.07 7.56
N LEU A 82 -4.43 10.48 6.29
CA LEU A 82 -3.18 10.95 5.70
C LEU A 82 -2.92 12.42 6.04
N ALA A 83 -1.67 12.71 6.42
CA ALA A 83 -1.22 14.07 6.74
C ALA A 83 -0.62 14.78 5.52
N ALA A 84 -0.38 14.05 4.42
CA ALA A 84 0.22 14.56 3.20
C ALA A 84 -0.26 13.71 2.02
N PRO A 85 -0.15 14.22 0.78
CA PRO A 85 -0.47 13.42 -0.41
C PRO A 85 0.36 12.15 -0.48
N LEU A 86 -0.24 11.08 -1.00
CA LEU A 86 0.43 9.81 -1.21
C LEU A 86 1.56 9.98 -2.22
N ASP A 87 2.75 9.47 -1.89
CA ASP A 87 3.90 9.47 -2.79
C ASP A 87 4.11 8.05 -3.31
N VAL A 88 3.82 7.84 -4.60
CA VAL A 88 3.86 6.51 -5.22
C VAL A 88 4.91 6.47 -6.31
N LYS A 89 5.78 5.45 -6.24
CA LYS A 89 6.75 5.14 -7.30
C LYS A 89 6.50 3.73 -7.80
N VAL A 90 6.47 3.58 -9.11
CA VAL A 90 6.21 2.29 -9.77
C VAL A 90 7.43 1.93 -10.60
N PHE A 91 7.91 0.71 -10.42
CA PHE A 91 9.11 0.22 -11.12
C PHE A 91 8.78 -1.05 -11.90
N SER A 92 9.30 -1.13 -13.13
CA SER A 92 9.39 -2.40 -13.83
C SER A 92 10.70 -3.04 -13.39
N ALA A 93 10.65 -4.26 -12.87
CA ALA A 93 11.77 -4.83 -12.16
C ALA A 93 12.05 -6.28 -12.55
N GLU A 94 13.31 -6.66 -12.36
CA GLU A 94 13.77 -8.03 -12.55
C GLU A 94 14.56 -8.43 -11.30
N GLN A 95 14.15 -9.54 -10.69
CA GLN A 95 14.87 -10.06 -9.54
C GLN A 95 16.16 -10.73 -10.01
N VAL A 96 17.29 -10.24 -9.52
CA VAL A 96 18.62 -10.72 -9.95
C VAL A 96 19.29 -11.64 -8.93
N LYS A 97 18.61 -11.85 -7.79
CA LYS A 97 19.16 -12.70 -6.73
C LYS A 97 18.07 -13.48 -6.02
#